data_3ef3b661cce3a3dac853af3451da2f8f
#
_entry.id   3ef3b661cce3a3dac853af3451da2f8f
#
_cell.length_a   1.000
_cell.length_b   1.000
_cell.length_c   1.000
_cell.angle_alpha   90.00
_cell.angle_beta   90.00
_cell.angle_gamma   90.00
#
_symmetry.space_group_name_H-M   'P 1'
#
loop_
_entity.id
_entity.type
_entity.pdbx_description
1 polymer ?
#
loop_
_entity_poly.entity_id
_entity_poly.type
_entity_poly.pdbx_seq_one_letter_code
_entity_poly.pdbx_strand_id
1 'polypeptide(L)'
;MRHCLKRAGTGSAIVVLLAFLPMITATPALGTAGSRSEAASAPAGVRQLITVTAASRRATYAKLSAFRRARGRWVRVSGPWRARVGYHGTARPGAKREGDGRTPAGTYALGFFFGVLRDPGVSFPYRRARSYDFWDDDPSSPRYNEWVDRRHHDPGRSPEPMDRRPAYDYAAVIRYNTARVPGLGSAIFLHVGTGSATAGCVSLPRRKLLAILRWLRPRLSPRITIRVVAG
;
A
#
# COMPACT_ATOMS: atom_id res chain seq x y z
N MET A 1 -87.60 -42.57 21.80
CA MET A 1 -87.34 -43.92 22.33
C MET A 1 -85.90 -44.10 22.65
N ARG A 2 -85.63 -44.44 23.96
CA ARG A 2 -84.49 -45.13 24.50
C ARG A 2 -83.05 -44.54 24.27
N HIS A 3 -82.54 -43.93 25.30
CA HIS A 3 -81.56 -44.43 26.29
C HIS A 3 -80.23 -45.01 25.70
N CYS A 4 -79.08 -44.45 26.03
CA CYS A 4 -78.21 -45.02 27.03
C CYS A 4 -77.02 -44.07 27.36
N LEU A 5 -76.86 -43.82 28.68
CA LEU A 5 -75.68 -43.23 29.30
C LEU A 5 -74.48 -44.18 29.19
N LYS A 6 -73.23 -43.64 29.18
CA LYS A 6 -72.11 -44.09 30.03
C LYS A 6 -70.90 -43.14 29.95
N ARG A 7 -70.64 -42.50 31.06
CA ARG A 7 -69.43 -42.46 31.92
C ARG A 7 -68.11 -41.92 31.31
N ALA A 8 -67.72 -40.92 31.93
CA ALA A 8 -66.46 -40.30 32.35
C ALA A 8 -65.16 -41.12 32.23
N GLY A 9 -64.14 -40.48 31.76
CA GLY A 9 -62.73 -40.83 31.89
C GLY A 9 -61.88 -39.59 31.88
N THR A 10 -61.45 -39.20 33.10
CA THR A 10 -60.48 -38.14 33.36
C THR A 10 -59.12 -38.57 32.90
N GLY A 11 -58.57 -37.93 31.84
CA GLY A 11 -57.18 -38.08 31.45
C GLY A 11 -56.46 -36.75 31.49
N SER A 12 -55.64 -36.55 32.50
CA SER A 12 -54.72 -35.40 32.63
C SER A 12 -53.69 -35.45 31.51
N ALA A 13 -53.78 -34.53 30.59
CA ALA A 13 -52.75 -34.27 29.58
C ALA A 13 -51.67 -33.34 30.17
N ILE A 14 -50.50 -33.90 30.42
CA ILE A 14 -49.29 -33.15 30.75
C ILE A 14 -48.82 -32.48 29.47
N VAL A 15 -48.99 -31.16 29.38
CA VAL A 15 -48.40 -30.35 28.28
C VAL A 15 -46.92 -30.11 28.64
N VAL A 16 -46.03 -30.86 27.98
CA VAL A 16 -44.58 -30.57 28.01
C VAL A 16 -44.32 -29.42 27.08
N LEU A 17 -44.11 -28.23 27.62
CA LEU A 17 -43.66 -27.05 26.89
C LEU A 17 -42.17 -27.21 26.55
N LEU A 18 -41.83 -27.67 25.33
CA LEU A 18 -40.49 -27.65 24.82
C LEU A 18 -40.16 -26.21 24.42
N ALA A 19 -39.38 -25.53 25.26
CA ALA A 19 -38.80 -24.23 24.96
C ALA A 19 -37.71 -24.43 23.88
N PHE A 20 -38.02 -24.05 22.65
CA PHE A 20 -37.02 -23.90 21.59
C PHE A 20 -36.20 -22.63 21.89
N LEU A 21 -34.96 -22.79 22.39
CA LEU A 21 -33.97 -21.73 22.35
C LEU A 21 -33.51 -21.58 20.90
N PRO A 22 -33.53 -20.38 20.32
CA PRO A 22 -32.88 -20.17 19.01
C PRO A 22 -31.36 -20.23 19.22
N MET A 23 -30.71 -21.23 18.66
CA MET A 23 -29.26 -21.25 18.47
C MET A 23 -28.90 -20.09 17.53
N ILE A 24 -28.38 -19.01 18.11
CA ILE A 24 -27.73 -17.94 17.35
C ILE A 24 -26.41 -18.51 16.86
N THR A 25 -26.38 -19.04 15.64
CA THR A 25 -25.16 -19.39 14.96
C THR A 25 -24.45 -18.10 14.58
N ALA A 26 -23.48 -17.69 15.38
CA ALA A 26 -22.58 -16.62 15.04
C ALA A 26 -21.73 -17.05 13.84
N THR A 27 -22.07 -16.57 12.64
CA THR A 27 -21.23 -16.70 11.47
C THR A 27 -19.90 -16.00 11.72
N PRO A 28 -18.74 -16.70 11.66
CA PRO A 28 -17.47 -16.04 11.82
C PRO A 28 -17.26 -15.09 10.63
N ALA A 29 -17.03 -13.82 10.91
CA ALA A 29 -16.71 -12.81 9.91
C ALA A 29 -15.44 -13.22 9.15
N LEU A 30 -15.58 -13.62 7.89
CA LEU A 30 -14.50 -13.99 6.96
C LEU A 30 -13.59 -12.79 6.56
N GLY A 31 -13.36 -11.83 7.45
CA GLY A 31 -12.66 -10.58 7.13
C GLY A 31 -11.24 -10.43 7.67
N THR A 32 -10.75 -11.32 8.54
CA THR A 32 -9.53 -11.01 9.33
C THR A 32 -8.27 -11.79 8.98
N ALA A 33 -8.35 -12.90 8.25
CA ALA A 33 -7.19 -13.73 7.93
C ALA A 33 -6.22 -13.07 6.92
N GLY A 34 -6.74 -12.42 5.87
CA GLY A 34 -5.91 -11.76 4.87
C GLY A 34 -5.13 -10.55 5.39
N SER A 35 -5.65 -9.82 6.38
CA SER A 35 -4.98 -8.63 6.93
C SER A 35 -3.79 -8.97 7.82
N ARG A 36 -3.80 -10.12 8.49
CA ARG A 36 -2.67 -10.57 9.34
C ARG A 36 -1.47 -11.03 8.52
N SER A 37 -1.70 -11.77 7.43
CA SER A 37 -0.64 -12.25 6.54
C SER A 37 0.06 -11.11 5.79
N GLU A 38 -0.68 -10.07 5.37
CA GLU A 38 -0.10 -8.95 4.62
C GLU A 38 0.87 -8.10 5.43
N ALA A 39 0.67 -7.96 6.73
CA ALA A 39 1.47 -7.08 7.59
C ALA A 39 2.50 -7.83 8.47
N ALA A 40 2.53 -9.16 8.45
CA ALA A 40 3.37 -9.96 9.34
C ALA A 40 4.89 -9.77 9.14
N SER A 41 5.32 -9.27 7.98
CA SER A 41 6.74 -9.11 7.60
C SER A 41 7.33 -7.73 7.89
N ALA A 42 6.66 -6.89 8.69
CA ALA A 42 7.17 -5.56 8.98
C ALA A 42 8.31 -5.60 10.03
N PRO A 43 9.40 -4.84 9.82
CA PRO A 43 10.51 -4.76 10.80
C PRO A 43 10.06 -4.28 12.19
N ALA A 44 10.87 -4.57 13.23
CA ALA A 44 10.63 -4.08 14.59
C ALA A 44 10.54 -2.54 14.62
N GLY A 45 9.73 -1.97 15.52
CA GLY A 45 9.56 -0.52 15.66
C GLY A 45 8.63 0.14 14.63
N VAL A 46 8.27 -0.52 13.55
CA VAL A 46 7.33 0.00 12.54
C VAL A 46 5.92 0.04 13.11
N ARG A 47 5.25 1.19 13.00
CA ARG A 47 3.87 1.40 13.47
C ARG A 47 2.89 1.76 12.35
N GLN A 48 3.39 2.13 11.17
CA GLN A 48 2.60 2.33 9.96
C GLN A 48 3.23 1.54 8.80
N LEU A 49 2.41 0.80 8.07
CA LEU A 49 2.86 -0.04 6.98
C LEU A 49 1.96 0.16 5.76
N ILE A 50 2.57 0.37 4.61
CA ILE A 50 1.92 0.26 3.31
C ILE A 50 2.34 -1.08 2.71
N THR A 51 1.39 -1.87 2.23
CA THR A 51 1.69 -3.06 1.42
C THR A 51 1.26 -2.81 -0.01
N VAL A 52 2.11 -3.23 -0.94
CA VAL A 52 1.85 -3.23 -2.40
C VAL A 52 2.05 -4.65 -2.88
N THR A 53 0.96 -5.36 -3.14
CA THR A 53 0.98 -6.79 -3.46
C THR A 53 0.50 -7.01 -4.88
N ALA A 54 1.42 -7.41 -5.77
CA ALA A 54 1.13 -7.78 -7.15
C ALA A 54 0.76 -9.28 -7.23
N ALA A 55 -0.16 -9.63 -8.13
CA ALA A 55 -0.59 -11.02 -8.30
C ALA A 55 0.50 -11.93 -8.91
N SER A 56 1.38 -11.35 -9.72
CA SER A 56 2.52 -12.04 -10.32
C SER A 56 3.66 -11.05 -10.58
N ARG A 57 4.86 -11.57 -10.92
CA ARG A 57 6.02 -10.71 -11.25
C ARG A 57 5.81 -9.86 -12.50
N ARG A 58 4.97 -10.31 -13.43
CA ARG A 58 4.66 -9.60 -14.67
C ARG A 58 3.45 -8.67 -14.54
N ALA A 59 2.71 -8.76 -13.42
CA ALA A 59 1.54 -7.92 -13.21
C ALA A 59 1.93 -6.44 -13.11
N THR A 60 1.27 -5.59 -13.89
CA THR A 60 1.43 -4.12 -13.86
C THR A 60 0.44 -3.44 -12.90
N TYR A 61 -0.42 -4.23 -12.26
CA TYR A 61 -1.33 -3.84 -11.21
C TYR A 61 -0.97 -4.52 -9.90
N ALA A 62 -1.21 -3.82 -8.81
CA ALA A 62 -1.05 -4.35 -7.45
C ALA A 62 -2.22 -3.90 -6.57
N LYS A 63 -2.44 -4.60 -5.46
CA LYS A 63 -3.31 -4.17 -4.36
C LYS A 63 -2.47 -3.39 -3.36
N LEU A 64 -2.85 -2.13 -3.09
CA LEU A 64 -2.21 -1.32 -2.05
C LEU A 64 -3.14 -1.24 -0.84
N SER A 65 -2.62 -1.58 0.33
CA SER A 65 -3.30 -1.46 1.62
C SER A 65 -2.43 -0.70 2.62
N ALA A 66 -3.05 0.03 3.53
CA ALA A 66 -2.36 0.70 4.63
C ALA A 66 -2.80 0.14 5.98
N PHE A 67 -1.84 -0.04 6.89
CA PHE A 67 -2.04 -0.65 8.19
C PHE A 67 -1.41 0.20 9.29
N ARG A 68 -2.06 0.24 10.44
CA ARG A 68 -1.54 0.81 11.68
C ARG A 68 -1.35 -0.30 12.72
N ARG A 69 -0.25 -0.25 13.47
CA ARG A 69 -0.06 -1.13 14.62
C ARG A 69 -0.83 -0.58 15.82
N ALA A 70 -1.77 -1.36 16.33
CA ALA A 70 -2.59 -1.04 17.49
C ALA A 70 -2.66 -2.25 18.42
N ARG A 71 -2.33 -2.08 19.71
CA ARG A 71 -2.33 -3.16 20.72
C ARG A 71 -1.60 -4.42 20.22
N GLY A 72 -0.40 -4.26 19.67
CA GLY A 72 0.43 -5.36 19.15
C GLY A 72 -0.02 -5.97 17.81
N ARG A 73 -1.16 -5.56 17.25
CA ARG A 73 -1.74 -6.12 16.02
C ARG A 73 -1.72 -5.10 14.88
N TRP A 74 -1.68 -5.60 13.64
CA TRP A 74 -1.88 -4.79 12.45
C TRP A 74 -3.37 -4.65 12.13
N VAL A 75 -3.83 -3.41 12.07
CA VAL A 75 -5.22 -3.06 11.69
C VAL A 75 -5.15 -2.32 10.36
N ARG A 76 -5.89 -2.81 9.37
CA ARG A 76 -5.99 -2.13 8.08
C ARG A 76 -6.81 -0.84 8.24
N VAL A 77 -6.26 0.27 7.79
CA VAL A 77 -6.89 1.60 7.85
C VAL A 77 -7.34 2.09 6.49
N SER A 78 -6.78 1.55 5.40
CA SER A 78 -7.16 1.91 4.03
C SER A 78 -6.86 0.77 3.05
N GLY A 79 -7.59 0.75 1.94
CA GLY A 79 -7.44 -0.25 0.91
C GLY A 79 -8.24 -1.55 1.20
N PRO A 80 -8.06 -2.61 0.37
CA PRO A 80 -7.16 -2.65 -0.78
C PRO A 80 -7.60 -1.74 -1.92
N TRP A 81 -6.67 -1.01 -2.48
CA TRP A 81 -6.89 -0.16 -3.65
C TRP A 81 -6.04 -0.65 -4.81
N ARG A 82 -6.57 -0.50 -6.02
CA ARG A 82 -5.81 -0.78 -7.24
C ARG A 82 -4.72 0.27 -7.40
N ALA A 83 -3.47 -0.17 -7.45
CA ALA A 83 -2.27 0.61 -7.73
C ALA A 83 -1.66 0.16 -9.06
N ARG A 84 -0.84 1.02 -9.68
CA ARG A 84 0.01 0.64 -10.82
C ARG A 84 1.44 0.47 -10.32
N VAL A 85 2.15 -0.44 -10.95
CA VAL A 85 3.57 -0.71 -10.74
C VAL A 85 4.29 -0.69 -12.09
N GLY A 86 5.55 -1.11 -12.13
CA GLY A 86 6.37 -1.09 -13.33
C GLY A 86 5.71 -1.73 -14.55
N TYR A 87 5.99 -1.20 -15.75
CA TYR A 87 5.43 -1.73 -17.01
C TYR A 87 5.96 -3.15 -17.33
N HIS A 88 7.10 -3.54 -16.75
CA HIS A 88 7.58 -4.93 -16.73
C HIS A 88 7.32 -5.64 -15.39
N GLY A 89 6.38 -5.09 -14.58
CA GLY A 89 5.95 -5.68 -13.30
C GLY A 89 6.91 -5.39 -12.15
N THR A 90 7.22 -6.44 -11.34
CA THR A 90 7.99 -6.32 -10.10
C THR A 90 9.27 -7.15 -10.20
N ALA A 91 10.43 -6.54 -9.89
CA ALA A 91 11.70 -7.22 -9.80
C ALA A 91 11.75 -8.17 -8.58
N ARG A 92 12.58 -9.21 -8.65
CA ARG A 92 12.96 -9.98 -7.45
C ARG A 92 13.75 -9.09 -6.49
N PRO A 93 13.78 -9.38 -5.18
CA PRO A 93 14.71 -8.71 -4.27
C PRO A 93 16.14 -8.75 -4.82
N GLY A 94 16.84 -7.61 -4.84
CA GLY A 94 18.21 -7.48 -5.35
C GLY A 94 18.36 -7.49 -6.89
N ALA A 95 17.31 -7.82 -7.65
CA ALA A 95 17.38 -7.97 -9.10
C ALA A 95 16.90 -6.75 -9.91
N LYS A 96 16.51 -5.65 -9.25
CA LYS A 96 16.18 -4.38 -9.93
C LYS A 96 17.42 -3.82 -10.61
N ARG A 97 17.26 -3.29 -11.82
CA ARG A 97 18.31 -2.58 -12.59
C ARG A 97 17.78 -1.25 -13.10
N GLU A 98 18.71 -0.33 -13.38
CA GLU A 98 18.36 0.93 -14.02
C GLU A 98 17.68 0.68 -15.37
N GLY A 99 16.63 1.43 -15.69
CA GLY A 99 15.89 1.32 -16.96
C GLY A 99 15.09 0.03 -17.17
N ASP A 100 15.05 -0.94 -16.22
CA ASP A 100 14.40 -2.25 -16.41
C ASP A 100 12.85 -2.21 -16.41
N GLY A 101 12.25 -1.05 -16.10
CA GLY A 101 10.79 -0.88 -16.05
C GLY A 101 10.10 -1.67 -14.94
N ARG A 102 10.82 -2.13 -13.92
CA ARG A 102 10.30 -2.95 -12.82
C ARG A 102 10.27 -2.19 -11.49
N THR A 103 9.23 -2.41 -10.71
CA THR A 103 9.18 -1.94 -9.32
C THR A 103 9.99 -2.88 -8.42
N PRO A 104 10.91 -2.38 -7.58
CA PRO A 104 11.72 -3.23 -6.72
C PRO A 104 10.87 -3.90 -5.63
N ALA A 105 10.95 -5.23 -5.48
CA ALA A 105 10.39 -5.92 -4.32
C ALA A 105 11.29 -5.73 -3.10
N GLY A 106 10.69 -5.56 -1.93
CA GLY A 106 11.38 -5.33 -0.66
C GLY A 106 10.56 -4.48 0.30
N THR A 107 11.16 -4.16 1.45
CA THR A 107 10.58 -3.26 2.45
C THR A 107 11.47 -2.03 2.61
N TYR A 108 10.91 -0.85 2.36
CA TYR A 108 11.64 0.41 2.29
C TYR A 108 11.09 1.43 3.27
N ALA A 109 11.94 2.32 3.76
CA ALA A 109 11.50 3.54 4.42
C ALA A 109 10.95 4.53 3.39
N LEU A 110 10.20 5.53 3.87
CA LEU A 110 9.83 6.70 3.09
C LEU A 110 10.83 7.83 3.37
N GLY A 111 11.17 8.57 2.33
CA GLY A 111 11.96 9.79 2.40
C GLY A 111 11.08 11.03 2.53
N PHE A 112 11.58 12.18 2.06
CA PHE A 112 10.78 13.38 1.96
C PHE A 112 9.65 13.22 0.92
N PHE A 113 8.61 14.05 1.08
CA PHE A 113 7.53 14.15 0.10
C PHE A 113 7.78 15.36 -0.79
N PHE A 114 7.21 15.33 -1.99
CA PHE A 114 7.39 16.42 -2.93
C PHE A 114 6.18 16.57 -3.87
N GLY A 115 6.18 17.66 -4.61
CA GLY A 115 5.22 17.84 -5.69
C GLY A 115 5.28 19.21 -6.33
N VAL A 116 4.72 19.32 -7.53
CA VAL A 116 4.56 20.57 -8.27
C VAL A 116 3.57 21.49 -7.55
N LEU A 117 2.56 20.93 -6.91
CA LEU A 117 1.55 21.68 -6.17
C LEU A 117 2.03 21.99 -4.73
N ARG A 118 1.33 22.89 -4.06
CA ARG A 118 1.62 23.25 -2.66
C ARG A 118 1.47 22.04 -1.75
N ASP A 119 2.16 22.07 -0.61
CA ASP A 119 2.03 21.06 0.43
C ASP A 119 0.54 20.82 0.75
N PRO A 120 0.07 19.57 0.62
CA PRO A 120 -1.32 19.23 0.89
C PRO A 120 -1.63 19.03 2.38
N GLY A 121 -0.76 19.41 3.30
CA GLY A 121 -0.89 19.21 4.75
C GLY A 121 -0.34 17.86 5.18
N VAL A 122 0.87 17.50 4.76
CA VAL A 122 1.56 16.27 5.18
C VAL A 122 2.45 16.50 6.40
N SER A 123 2.82 15.43 7.11
CA SER A 123 3.71 15.49 8.29
C SER A 123 5.17 15.21 7.97
N PHE A 124 5.46 14.77 6.76
CA PHE A 124 6.82 14.60 6.26
C PHE A 124 7.37 15.92 5.74
N PRO A 125 8.69 16.12 5.72
CA PRO A 125 9.29 17.23 4.99
C PRO A 125 8.79 17.26 3.56
N TYR A 126 8.31 18.42 3.10
CA TYR A 126 7.75 18.58 1.76
C TYR A 126 8.62 19.51 0.92
N ARG A 127 9.04 19.05 -0.24
CA ARG A 127 9.79 19.82 -1.23
C ARG A 127 8.90 20.17 -2.41
N ARG A 128 8.77 21.43 -2.73
CA ARG A 128 8.07 21.87 -3.93
C ARG A 128 8.96 21.72 -5.15
N ALA A 129 8.53 20.92 -6.12
CA ALA A 129 9.26 20.71 -7.38
C ALA A 129 9.11 21.93 -8.31
N ARG A 130 10.21 22.28 -8.99
CA ARG A 130 10.35 23.38 -9.95
C ARG A 130 10.93 22.83 -11.26
N SER A 131 10.87 23.61 -12.33
CA SER A 131 11.38 23.22 -13.64
C SER A 131 12.90 22.98 -13.71
N TYR A 132 13.63 23.44 -12.71
CA TYR A 132 15.07 23.22 -12.58
C TYR A 132 15.44 22.06 -11.64
N ASP A 133 14.45 21.37 -11.06
CA ASP A 133 14.65 20.22 -10.18
C ASP A 133 14.58 18.92 -10.98
N PHE A 134 15.58 18.08 -10.78
CA PHE A 134 15.70 16.77 -11.42
C PHE A 134 16.04 15.70 -10.40
N TRP A 135 15.77 14.45 -10.73
CA TRP A 135 16.37 13.31 -10.08
C TRP A 135 17.44 12.76 -11.00
N ASP A 136 18.66 12.66 -10.49
CA ASP A 136 19.78 12.13 -11.24
C ASP A 136 19.66 10.59 -11.30
N ASP A 137 19.44 10.06 -12.47
CA ASP A 137 19.33 8.63 -12.77
C ASP A 137 20.47 8.10 -13.66
N ASP A 138 21.52 8.92 -13.87
CA ASP A 138 22.72 8.53 -14.60
C ASP A 138 23.67 7.71 -13.71
N PRO A 139 23.86 6.39 -13.97
CA PRO A 139 24.77 5.56 -13.19
C PRO A 139 26.22 6.01 -13.21
N SER A 140 26.64 6.87 -14.15
CA SER A 140 27.99 7.44 -14.21
C SER A 140 28.15 8.73 -13.39
N SER A 141 27.05 9.30 -12.90
CA SER A 141 27.06 10.54 -12.16
C SER A 141 27.45 10.31 -10.69
N PRO A 142 28.27 11.20 -10.08
CA PRO A 142 28.55 11.17 -8.65
C PRO A 142 27.31 11.46 -7.79
N ARG A 143 26.24 11.99 -8.39
CA ARG A 143 24.96 12.30 -7.74
C ARG A 143 23.86 11.28 -8.07
N TYR A 144 24.21 10.15 -8.63
CA TYR A 144 23.27 9.11 -8.96
C TYR A 144 22.27 8.83 -7.82
N ASN A 145 21.00 8.77 -8.16
CA ASN A 145 19.88 8.56 -7.25
C ASN A 145 19.70 9.69 -6.19
N GLU A 146 19.96 10.94 -6.60
CA GLU A 146 19.73 12.13 -5.77
C GLU A 146 18.81 13.15 -6.47
N TRP A 147 18.19 14.01 -5.67
CA TRP A 147 17.53 15.22 -6.15
C TRP A 147 18.57 16.29 -6.45
N VAL A 148 18.58 16.83 -7.65
CA VAL A 148 19.54 17.81 -8.15
C VAL A 148 18.82 19.06 -8.62
N ASP A 149 19.30 20.22 -8.18
CA ASP A 149 18.96 21.52 -8.75
C ASP A 149 19.97 21.84 -9.86
N ARG A 150 19.52 21.81 -11.12
CA ARG A 150 20.40 22.01 -12.28
C ARG A 150 21.04 23.38 -12.37
N ARG A 151 20.57 24.34 -11.62
CA ARG A 151 21.21 25.68 -11.55
C ARG A 151 22.56 25.64 -10.82
N HIS A 152 22.78 24.61 -10.01
CA HIS A 152 23.98 24.44 -9.18
C HIS A 152 24.79 23.18 -9.51
N HIS A 153 24.15 22.19 -10.09
CA HIS A 153 24.78 20.89 -10.36
C HIS A 153 24.25 20.29 -11.65
N ASP A 154 25.13 19.59 -12.39
CA ASP A 154 24.72 18.77 -13.51
C ASP A 154 23.88 17.56 -13.00
N PRO A 155 22.65 17.37 -13.49
CA PRO A 155 21.80 16.25 -13.10
C PRO A 155 22.11 14.94 -13.84
N GLY A 156 23.19 14.83 -14.59
CA GLY A 156 23.57 13.67 -15.39
C GLY A 156 22.85 13.57 -16.75
N ARG A 157 22.99 12.40 -17.41
CA ARG A 157 22.39 12.13 -18.72
C ARG A 157 20.92 11.75 -18.54
N SER A 158 20.03 12.39 -19.31
CA SER A 158 18.59 12.09 -19.35
C SER A 158 17.89 12.01 -17.97
N PRO A 159 18.13 12.98 -17.05
CA PRO A 159 17.63 12.92 -15.70
C PRO A 159 16.10 13.03 -15.67
N GLU A 160 15.46 12.46 -14.64
CA GLU A 160 14.00 12.52 -14.43
C GLU A 160 13.58 13.92 -14.01
N PRO A 161 12.78 14.69 -14.81
CA PRO A 161 12.27 16.00 -14.39
C PRO A 161 11.27 15.86 -13.22
N MET A 162 11.44 16.66 -12.16
CA MET A 162 10.61 16.57 -10.96
C MET A 162 9.31 17.38 -11.07
N ASP A 163 9.14 18.18 -12.13
CA ASP A 163 7.93 19.00 -12.38
C ASP A 163 6.89 18.29 -13.28
N ARG A 164 7.00 16.99 -13.46
CA ARG A 164 6.15 16.18 -14.34
C ARG A 164 4.71 16.08 -13.86
N ARG A 165 3.81 16.74 -14.55
CA ARG A 165 2.36 16.70 -14.24
C ARG A 165 1.61 15.70 -15.12
N PRO A 166 0.52 15.07 -14.62
CA PRO A 166 0.02 15.12 -13.22
C PRO A 166 0.74 14.15 -12.28
N ALA A 167 1.70 13.35 -12.78
CA ALA A 167 2.37 12.29 -12.01
C ALA A 167 2.96 12.82 -10.70
N TYR A 168 3.67 13.94 -10.77
CA TYR A 168 4.33 14.56 -9.62
C TYR A 168 3.58 15.78 -9.07
N ASP A 169 2.26 15.85 -9.29
CA ASP A 169 1.43 16.80 -8.53
C ASP A 169 1.65 16.61 -7.03
N TYR A 170 1.79 15.35 -6.59
CA TYR A 170 2.17 14.92 -5.23
C TYR A 170 2.89 13.57 -5.29
N ALA A 171 3.95 13.43 -4.51
CA ALA A 171 4.71 12.18 -4.43
C ALA A 171 5.43 12.03 -3.10
N ALA A 172 5.87 10.80 -2.82
CA ALA A 172 6.76 10.45 -1.72
C ALA A 172 7.94 9.64 -2.25
N VAL A 173 9.14 9.95 -1.78
CA VAL A 173 10.34 9.16 -2.10
C VAL A 173 10.25 7.81 -1.38
N ILE A 174 10.37 6.71 -2.12
CA ILE A 174 10.62 5.38 -1.57
C ILE A 174 12.14 5.23 -1.48
N ARG A 175 12.66 5.05 -0.27
CA ARG A 175 14.11 4.98 -0.02
C ARG A 175 14.73 3.67 -0.52
N TYR A 176 14.63 3.47 -1.83
CA TYR A 176 15.28 2.39 -2.55
C TYR A 176 16.70 2.83 -2.97
N ASN A 177 17.65 1.91 -2.95
CA ASN A 177 19.05 2.14 -3.35
C ASN A 177 19.68 3.40 -2.69
N THR A 178 19.51 3.55 -1.38
CA THR A 178 20.03 4.72 -0.65
C THR A 178 21.56 4.75 -0.56
N ALA A 179 22.22 3.62 -0.81
CA ALA A 179 23.67 3.54 -0.97
C ALA A 179 24.13 4.07 -2.34
N ARG A 180 23.19 4.40 -3.23
CA ARG A 180 23.45 4.95 -4.57
C ARG A 180 24.39 4.09 -5.41
N VAL A 181 24.21 2.77 -5.29
CA VAL A 181 25.00 1.82 -6.08
C VAL A 181 24.62 1.97 -7.56
N PRO A 182 25.56 2.32 -8.45
CA PRO A 182 25.30 2.54 -9.84
C PRO A 182 24.62 1.34 -10.52
N GLY A 183 23.62 1.62 -11.36
CA GLY A 183 22.91 0.60 -12.13
C GLY A 183 21.90 -0.26 -11.37
N LEU A 184 21.79 -0.14 -10.04
CA LEU A 184 20.76 -0.87 -9.27
C LEU A 184 19.37 -0.23 -9.32
N GLY A 185 19.22 0.89 -10.00
CA GLY A 185 17.95 1.61 -10.14
C GLY A 185 17.84 2.82 -9.25
N SER A 186 17.13 3.83 -9.72
CA SER A 186 16.95 5.15 -9.11
C SER A 186 15.49 5.59 -9.21
N ALA A 187 15.17 6.79 -8.72
CA ALA A 187 13.89 7.48 -8.91
C ALA A 187 12.65 6.64 -8.59
N ILE A 188 12.65 5.92 -7.46
CA ILE A 188 11.50 5.11 -7.05
C ILE A 188 10.59 5.90 -6.11
N PHE A 189 9.38 6.21 -6.58
CA PHE A 189 8.41 7.05 -5.88
C PHE A 189 7.06 6.38 -5.69
N LEU A 190 6.29 6.86 -4.72
CA LEU A 190 4.85 6.67 -4.61
C LEU A 190 4.19 7.97 -5.08
N HIS A 191 3.49 7.98 -6.23
CA HIS A 191 3.03 9.21 -6.89
C HIS A 191 1.59 9.13 -7.43
N VAL A 192 1.09 10.22 -8.01
CA VAL A 192 -0.24 10.27 -8.65
C VAL A 192 -0.24 9.42 -9.92
N GLY A 193 -1.22 8.53 -10.03
CA GLY A 193 -1.40 7.67 -11.19
C GLY A 193 -1.94 8.44 -12.40
N THR A 194 -1.38 8.15 -13.57
CA THR A 194 -1.79 8.67 -14.87
C THR A 194 -2.67 7.68 -15.66
N GLY A 195 -3.02 6.53 -15.04
CA GLY A 195 -3.74 5.43 -15.70
C GLY A 195 -2.82 4.34 -16.23
N SER A 196 -1.60 4.69 -16.67
CA SER A 196 -0.62 3.76 -17.23
C SER A 196 0.25 3.08 -16.15
N ALA A 197 0.95 2.00 -16.52
CA ALA A 197 2.03 1.43 -15.73
C ALA A 197 3.19 2.42 -15.62
N THR A 198 4.03 2.25 -14.60
CA THR A 198 5.15 3.14 -14.30
C THR A 198 6.46 2.60 -14.87
N ALA A 199 7.52 3.40 -14.83
CA ALA A 199 8.88 2.92 -15.15
C ALA A 199 9.57 2.17 -13.99
N GLY A 200 8.87 2.06 -12.83
CA GLY A 200 9.40 1.39 -11.62
C GLY A 200 8.74 1.89 -10.34
N CYS A 201 8.09 3.02 -10.37
CA CYS A 201 7.38 3.61 -9.25
C CYS A 201 6.10 2.82 -8.87
N VAL A 202 5.47 3.23 -7.77
CA VAL A 202 4.12 2.85 -7.40
C VAL A 202 3.21 4.05 -7.57
N SER A 203 2.05 3.89 -8.23
CA SER A 203 1.13 5.01 -8.38
C SER A 203 -0.31 4.68 -7.97
N LEU A 204 -1.02 5.71 -7.50
CA LEU A 204 -2.41 5.66 -7.05
C LEU A 204 -3.21 6.81 -7.65
N PRO A 205 -4.54 6.66 -7.80
CA PRO A 205 -5.42 7.79 -8.04
C PRO A 205 -5.20 8.89 -6.99
N ARG A 206 -5.16 10.16 -7.43
CA ARG A 206 -4.79 11.34 -6.62
C ARG A 206 -5.45 11.40 -5.24
N ARG A 207 -6.78 11.17 -5.15
CA ARG A 207 -7.51 11.19 -3.86
C ARG A 207 -7.00 10.13 -2.89
N LYS A 208 -6.71 8.91 -3.38
CA LYS A 208 -6.20 7.80 -2.58
C LYS A 208 -4.77 8.05 -2.14
N LEU A 209 -3.93 8.58 -3.03
CA LEU A 209 -2.56 8.98 -2.69
C LEU A 209 -2.56 10.02 -1.59
N LEU A 210 -3.32 11.10 -1.72
CA LEU A 210 -3.39 12.17 -0.71
C LEU A 210 -3.88 11.66 0.65
N ALA A 211 -4.84 10.72 0.68
CA ALA A 211 -5.26 10.08 1.93
C ALA A 211 -4.10 9.34 2.62
N ILE A 212 -3.25 8.64 1.85
CA ILE A 212 -2.06 7.97 2.39
C ILE A 212 -1.02 8.99 2.86
N LEU A 213 -0.66 9.97 2.03
CA LEU A 213 0.40 10.93 2.37
C LEU A 213 0.06 11.73 3.62
N ARG A 214 -1.20 12.16 3.76
CA ARG A 214 -1.70 12.88 4.95
C ARG A 214 -1.80 12.02 6.20
N TRP A 215 -1.98 10.71 6.05
CA TRP A 215 -2.06 9.77 7.18
C TRP A 215 -0.68 9.41 7.73
N LEU A 216 0.36 9.40 6.92
CA LEU A 216 1.71 9.00 7.31
C LEU A 216 2.33 9.98 8.32
N ARG A 217 3.05 9.44 9.31
CA ARG A 217 3.73 10.19 10.37
C ARG A 217 5.17 9.71 10.52
N PRO A 218 6.20 10.56 10.38
CA PRO A 218 7.61 10.17 10.51
C PRO A 218 7.91 9.45 11.84
N ARG A 219 7.36 9.95 12.95
CA ARG A 219 7.52 9.36 14.30
C ARG A 219 6.99 7.94 14.47
N LEU A 220 6.18 7.46 13.52
CA LEU A 220 5.63 6.10 13.52
C LEU A 220 6.45 5.15 12.63
N SER A 221 7.63 5.58 12.19
CA SER A 221 8.58 4.81 11.38
C SER A 221 7.91 4.06 10.21
N PRO A 222 7.16 4.77 9.34
CA PRO A 222 6.41 4.10 8.28
C PRO A 222 7.32 3.35 7.31
N ARG A 223 6.80 2.23 6.80
CA ARG A 223 7.44 1.43 5.74
C ARG A 223 6.46 1.16 4.62
N ILE A 224 7.03 0.94 3.44
CA ILE A 224 6.32 0.39 2.29
C ILE A 224 6.93 -0.96 1.93
N THR A 225 6.12 -2.01 1.92
CA THR A 225 6.51 -3.36 1.49
C THR A 225 5.90 -3.64 0.13
N ILE A 226 6.76 -3.90 -0.85
CA ILE A 226 6.40 -4.25 -2.22
C ILE A 226 6.72 -5.72 -2.42
N ARG A 227 5.71 -6.50 -2.84
CA ARG A 227 5.86 -7.95 -2.99
C ARG A 227 4.95 -8.52 -4.06
N VAL A 228 5.23 -9.73 -4.45
CA VAL A 228 4.36 -10.58 -5.25
C VAL A 228 3.71 -11.60 -4.32
N VAL A 229 2.46 -11.97 -4.57
CA VAL A 229 1.82 -13.09 -3.85
C VAL A 229 2.72 -14.32 -3.97
N ALA A 230 2.97 -14.99 -2.83
CA ALA A 230 3.63 -16.30 -2.88
C ALA A 230 2.75 -17.25 -3.69
N GLY A 231 3.32 -17.84 -4.74
CA GLY A 231 2.71 -18.93 -5.49
C GLY A 231 2.74 -20.21 -4.66
#